data_460f4efb7694445998d98b8a73690a21
#
_entry.id   460f4efb7694445998d98b8a73690a21
#
_cell.length_a   1.000
_cell.length_b   1.000
_cell.length_c   1.000
_cell.angle_alpha   90.00
_cell.angle_beta   90.00
_cell.angle_gamma   90.00
#
_symmetry.space_group_name_H-M   'P 1'
#
loop_
_entity.id
_entity.type
_entity.pdbx_description
1 polymer ?
#
loop_
_entity_poly.entity_id
_entity_poly.type
_entity_poly.pdbx_seq_one_letter_code
_entity_poly.pdbx_strand_id
1 'polypeptide(L)'
;MDEAIRRGQAFLEAGAPVVFVPGLVARDEIKLLVDALGQRRLTVISVPGRSLPASELEELGVARVSSGPFTQRVALTALQDAVAALNAGGTLPEGTRPLN
;
A
#
# COMPACT_ATOMS: atom_id res chain seq x y z
N MET A 1 19.09 -4.20 0.13
CA MET A 1 18.67 -3.30 -0.98
C MET A 1 19.27 -3.71 -2.33
N ASP A 2 20.56 -3.99 -2.42
CA ASP A 2 21.22 -4.35 -3.69
C ASP A 2 20.62 -5.58 -4.37
N GLU A 3 20.25 -6.60 -3.60
CA GLU A 3 19.60 -7.80 -4.14
C GLU A 3 18.21 -7.51 -4.70
N ALA A 4 17.45 -6.61 -4.07
CA ALA A 4 16.15 -6.19 -4.57
C ALA A 4 16.29 -5.45 -5.91
N ILE A 5 17.30 -4.58 -6.04
CA ILE A 5 17.62 -3.88 -7.29
C ILE A 5 17.99 -4.88 -8.37
N ARG A 6 18.94 -5.78 -8.08
CA ARG A 6 19.39 -6.78 -9.04
C ARG A 6 18.25 -7.64 -9.57
N ARG A 7 17.42 -8.16 -8.67
CA ARG A 7 16.23 -8.98 -9.05
C ARG A 7 15.21 -8.15 -9.82
N GLY A 8 14.94 -6.94 -9.36
CA GLY A 8 13.99 -6.04 -10.03
C GLY A 8 14.42 -5.73 -11.46
N GLN A 9 15.69 -5.43 -11.68
CA GLN A 9 16.25 -5.20 -13.02
C GLN A 9 16.11 -6.44 -13.90
N ALA A 10 16.41 -7.63 -13.37
CA ALA A 10 16.26 -8.88 -14.10
C ALA A 10 14.80 -9.15 -14.51
N PHE A 11 13.82 -8.85 -13.63
CA PHE A 11 12.41 -9.00 -13.96
C PHE A 11 11.98 -8.02 -15.06
N LEU A 12 12.44 -6.78 -15.01
CA LEU A 12 12.14 -5.79 -16.05
C LEU A 12 12.75 -6.18 -17.39
N GLU A 13 13.99 -6.67 -17.39
CA GLU A 13 14.66 -7.20 -18.59
C GLU A 13 13.92 -8.40 -19.18
N ALA A 14 13.33 -9.24 -18.34
CA ALA A 14 12.52 -10.37 -18.76
C ALA A 14 11.10 -9.98 -19.26
N GLY A 15 10.75 -8.69 -19.21
CA GLY A 15 9.50 -8.18 -19.77
C GLY A 15 8.43 -7.81 -18.74
N ALA A 16 8.72 -7.85 -17.43
CA ALA A 16 7.78 -7.36 -16.42
C ALA A 16 7.57 -5.85 -16.60
N PRO A 17 6.31 -5.37 -16.60
CA PRO A 17 6.03 -3.94 -16.75
C PRO A 17 6.39 -3.14 -15.50
N VAL A 18 6.25 -3.75 -14.32
CA VAL A 18 6.54 -3.18 -13.01
C VAL A 18 7.08 -4.25 -12.07
N VAL A 19 7.76 -3.82 -11.02
CA VAL A 19 8.28 -4.68 -9.94
C VAL A 19 7.61 -4.30 -8.64
N PHE A 20 7.21 -5.27 -7.85
CA PHE A 20 6.66 -5.07 -6.52
C PHE A 20 7.68 -5.48 -5.45
N VAL A 21 8.00 -4.57 -4.55
CA VAL A 21 8.87 -4.83 -3.39
C VAL A 21 8.03 -4.72 -2.11
N PRO A 22 7.61 -5.86 -1.53
CA PRO A 22 6.80 -5.85 -0.30
C PRO A 22 7.53 -5.22 0.88
N GLY A 23 6.78 -4.52 1.73
CA GLY A 23 7.30 -3.95 2.97
C GLY A 23 8.11 -2.67 2.82
N LEU A 24 8.26 -2.17 1.62
CA LEU A 24 8.99 -0.95 1.34
C LEU A 24 8.12 0.27 1.66
N VAL A 25 8.52 1.06 2.66
CA VAL A 25 7.77 2.23 3.13
C VAL A 25 8.63 3.48 3.32
N ALA A 26 9.94 3.33 3.50
CA ALA A 26 10.84 4.45 3.73
C ALA A 26 11.07 5.26 2.44
N ARG A 27 10.94 6.57 2.55
CA ARG A 27 11.07 7.51 1.41
C ARG A 27 12.38 7.32 0.64
N ASP A 28 13.50 7.24 1.37
CA ASP A 28 14.83 7.15 0.74
C ASP A 28 15.04 5.81 0.03
N GLU A 29 14.50 4.73 0.57
CA GLU A 29 14.54 3.41 -0.06
C GLU A 29 13.67 3.35 -1.32
N ILE A 30 12.48 3.97 -1.27
CA ILE A 30 11.60 4.09 -2.44
C ILE A 30 12.28 4.88 -3.55
N LYS A 31 12.87 6.03 -3.19
CA LYS A 31 13.62 6.85 -4.14
C LYS A 31 14.78 6.08 -4.77
N LEU A 32 15.56 5.39 -3.96
CA LEU A 32 16.69 4.57 -4.44
C LEU A 32 16.24 3.51 -5.44
N LEU A 33 15.13 2.82 -5.16
CA LEU A 33 14.58 1.81 -6.06
C LEU A 33 14.02 2.42 -7.35
N VAL A 34 13.32 3.55 -7.27
CA VAL A 34 12.85 4.24 -8.48
C VAL A 34 14.02 4.69 -9.35
N ASP A 35 15.08 5.25 -8.73
CA ASP A 35 16.27 5.68 -9.47
C ASP A 35 16.97 4.48 -10.15
N ALA A 36 17.00 3.32 -9.50
CA ALA A 36 17.65 2.12 -10.04
C ALA A 36 16.79 1.34 -11.06
N LEU A 37 15.48 1.30 -10.88
CA LEU A 37 14.55 0.53 -11.74
C LEU A 37 13.94 1.38 -12.87
N GLY A 38 13.89 2.68 -12.70
CA GLY A 38 13.29 3.62 -13.63
C GLY A 38 11.95 4.16 -13.17
N GLN A 39 11.57 5.30 -13.73
CA GLN A 39 10.28 5.95 -13.46
C GLN A 39 9.12 5.05 -13.87
N ARG A 40 8.10 4.97 -13.01
CA ARG A 40 6.89 4.19 -13.26
C ARG A 40 7.14 2.68 -13.40
N ARG A 41 8.16 2.16 -12.69
CA ARG A 41 8.51 0.73 -12.70
C ARG A 41 8.34 0.05 -11.34
N LEU A 42 8.05 0.80 -10.27
CA LEU A 42 7.95 0.30 -8.91
C LEU A 42 6.51 0.30 -8.42
N THR A 43 6.06 -0.81 -7.86
CA THR A 43 4.86 -0.92 -7.04
C THR A 43 5.27 -0.98 -5.57
N VAL A 44 4.61 -0.21 -4.72
CA VAL A 44 4.78 -0.23 -3.26
C VAL A 44 3.49 -0.63 -2.58
N ILE A 45 3.59 -0.99 -1.29
CA ILE A 45 2.41 -1.28 -0.46
C ILE A 45 2.08 -0.09 0.42
N SER A 46 0.79 0.19 0.57
CA SER A 46 0.29 1.16 1.55
C SER A 46 0.07 0.46 2.89
N VAL A 47 0.86 0.84 3.89
CA VAL A 47 0.78 0.32 5.25
C VAL A 47 0.24 1.40 6.17
N PRO A 48 -0.87 1.18 6.89
CA PRO A 48 -1.45 2.20 7.77
C PRO A 48 -0.44 2.77 8.76
N GLY A 49 -0.38 4.10 8.85
CA GLY A 49 0.51 4.82 9.77
C GLY A 49 2.00 4.80 9.41
N ARG A 50 2.41 4.17 8.30
CA ARG A 50 3.80 4.04 7.91
C ARG A 50 4.12 4.51 6.49
N SER A 51 3.17 4.39 5.59
CA SER A 51 3.39 4.72 4.18
C SER A 51 3.26 6.22 3.90
N LEU A 52 3.94 6.66 2.87
CA LEU A 52 3.81 8.01 2.33
C LEU A 52 2.45 8.19 1.65
N PRO A 53 1.92 9.43 1.59
CA PRO A 53 0.73 9.73 0.81
C PRO A 53 0.90 9.38 -0.67
N ALA A 54 -0.19 9.03 -1.34
CA ALA A 54 -0.16 8.67 -2.76
C ALA A 54 0.41 9.79 -3.65
N SER A 55 0.12 11.05 -3.33
CA SER A 55 0.68 12.20 -4.06
C SER A 55 2.20 12.26 -4.00
N GLU A 56 2.79 12.00 -2.83
CA GLU A 56 4.25 11.97 -2.67
C GLU A 56 4.87 10.77 -3.39
N LEU A 57 4.22 9.62 -3.34
CA LEU A 57 4.66 8.43 -4.08
C LEU A 57 4.63 8.67 -5.60
N GLU A 58 3.63 9.38 -6.10
CA GLU A 58 3.54 9.77 -7.50
C GLU A 58 4.70 10.70 -7.90
N GLU A 59 5.00 11.70 -7.08
CA GLU A 59 6.12 12.61 -7.29
C GLU A 59 7.47 11.88 -7.31
N LEU A 60 7.64 10.86 -6.47
CA LEU A 60 8.83 10.01 -6.46
C LEU A 60 8.96 9.12 -7.70
N GLY A 61 7.90 8.94 -8.46
CA GLY A 61 7.90 8.12 -9.68
C GLY A 61 7.41 6.68 -9.49
N VAL A 62 6.70 6.40 -8.42
CA VAL A 62 6.06 5.09 -8.20
C VAL A 62 4.96 4.87 -9.22
N ALA A 63 4.86 3.66 -9.76
CA ALA A 63 3.87 3.30 -10.76
C ALA A 63 2.50 2.97 -10.17
N ARG A 64 2.50 2.28 -9.02
CA ARG A 64 1.30 1.70 -8.43
C ARG A 64 1.44 1.56 -6.92
N VAL A 65 0.33 1.74 -6.21
CA VAL A 65 0.23 1.48 -4.78
C VAL A 65 -0.74 0.32 -4.55
N SER A 66 -0.29 -0.72 -3.87
CA SER A 66 -1.11 -1.83 -3.42
C SER A 66 -1.61 -1.57 -2.00
N SER A 67 -2.86 -1.81 -1.74
CA SER A 67 -3.40 -1.76 -0.38
C SER A 67 -3.23 -3.09 0.38
N GLY A 68 -2.85 -4.16 -0.30
CA GLY A 68 -2.72 -5.48 0.31
C GLY A 68 -3.99 -5.89 1.06
N PRO A 69 -3.87 -6.41 2.30
CA PRO A 69 -5.02 -6.79 3.11
C PRO A 69 -5.59 -5.61 3.93
N PHE A 70 -5.04 -4.39 3.81
CA PHE A 70 -5.32 -3.32 4.77
C PHE A 70 -6.68 -2.66 4.57
N THR A 71 -7.21 -2.59 3.36
CA THR A 71 -8.59 -2.13 3.11
C THR A 71 -9.61 -3.06 3.75
N GLN A 72 -9.37 -4.37 3.67
CA GLN A 72 -10.19 -5.38 4.35
C GLN A 72 -10.09 -5.21 5.88
N ARG A 73 -8.89 -4.98 6.41
CA ARG A 73 -8.69 -4.76 7.85
C ARG A 73 -9.43 -3.51 8.35
N VAL A 74 -9.46 -2.44 7.56
CA VAL A 74 -10.26 -1.24 7.87
C VAL A 74 -11.73 -1.61 8.03
N ALA A 75 -12.29 -2.34 7.07
CA ALA A 75 -13.69 -2.76 7.09
C ALA A 75 -13.99 -3.70 8.26
N LEU A 76 -13.16 -4.71 8.49
CA LEU A 76 -13.33 -5.68 9.57
C LEU A 76 -13.15 -5.06 10.96
N THR A 77 -12.25 -4.10 11.12
CA THR A 77 -12.09 -3.35 12.37
C THR A 77 -13.36 -2.56 12.70
N ALA A 78 -13.91 -1.85 11.72
CA ALA A 78 -15.17 -1.12 11.90
C ALA A 78 -16.33 -2.04 12.26
N LEU A 79 -16.41 -3.21 11.61
CA LEU A 79 -17.42 -4.23 11.93
C LEU A 79 -17.25 -4.78 13.35
N GLN A 80 -16.04 -5.10 13.75
CA GLN A 80 -15.72 -5.59 15.09
C GLN A 80 -16.11 -4.57 16.17
N ASP A 81 -15.77 -3.31 15.96
CA ASP A 81 -16.13 -2.22 16.89
C ASP A 81 -17.64 -2.05 16.99
N ALA A 82 -18.37 -2.14 15.87
CA ALA A 82 -19.83 -2.07 15.84
C ALA A 82 -20.48 -3.23 16.61
N VAL A 83 -19.99 -4.46 16.42
CA VAL A 83 -20.49 -5.64 17.14
C VAL A 83 -20.19 -5.52 18.64
N ALA A 84 -19.00 -5.06 19.02
CA ALA A 84 -18.64 -4.83 20.41
C ALA A 84 -19.57 -3.79 21.07
N ALA A 85 -19.92 -2.72 20.37
CA ALA A 85 -20.85 -1.70 20.86
C ALA A 85 -22.27 -2.28 21.08
N LEU A 86 -22.76 -3.09 20.15
CA LEU A 86 -24.07 -3.79 20.31
C LEU A 86 -24.05 -4.74 21.51
N ASN A 87 -23.01 -5.53 21.68
CA ASN A 87 -22.88 -6.48 22.79
C ASN A 87 -22.80 -5.76 24.15
N ALA A 88 -22.29 -4.53 24.17
CA ALA A 88 -22.25 -3.68 25.37
C ALA A 88 -23.57 -2.94 25.65
N GLY A 89 -24.65 -3.20 24.91
CA GLY A 89 -25.95 -2.58 25.05
C GLY A 89 -26.11 -1.23 24.34
N GLY A 90 -25.20 -0.87 23.48
CA GLY A 90 -25.26 0.32 22.64
C GLY A 90 -26.01 0.12 21.32
N THR A 91 -25.72 1.00 20.37
CA THR A 91 -26.33 1.00 19.04
C THR A 91 -25.26 0.93 17.96
N LEU A 92 -25.67 0.68 16.72
CA LEU A 92 -24.78 0.79 15.56
C LEU A 92 -24.28 2.23 15.38
N PRO A 93 -23.06 2.43 14.87
CA PRO A 93 -22.51 3.76 14.67
C PRO A 93 -23.33 4.57 13.65
N GLU A 94 -23.40 5.87 13.87
CA GLU A 94 -23.93 6.81 12.90
C GLU A 94 -22.96 7.05 11.74
N GLY A 95 -23.43 7.67 10.67
CA GLY A 95 -22.60 8.08 9.54
C GLY A 95 -22.27 6.98 8.53
N THR A 96 -22.92 5.81 8.65
CA THR A 96 -22.82 4.78 7.62
C THR A 96 -23.62 5.17 6.37
N ARG A 97 -23.18 4.70 5.22
CA ARG A 97 -23.79 4.98 3.92
C ARG A 97 -24.19 3.67 3.23
N PRO A 98 -25.29 3.67 2.45
CA PRO A 98 -25.60 2.51 1.63
C PRO A 98 -24.47 2.27 0.61
N LEU A 99 -24.20 1.00 0.36
CA LEU A 99 -23.25 0.56 -0.67
C LEU A 99 -24.01 0.41 -2.00
N ASN A 100 -23.60 1.20 -2.95
CA ASN A 100 -24.19 1.18 -4.31
C ASN A 100 -23.11 0.90 -5.35
#